data_bfa1a14442d6e210cbbef007b062c9ab
#
_entry.id   bfa1a14442d6e210cbbef007b062c9ab
#
_cell.length_a   1.000
_cell.length_b   1.000
_cell.length_c   1.000
_cell.angle_alpha   90.00
_cell.angle_beta   90.00
_cell.angle_gamma   90.00
#
_symmetry.space_group_name_H-M   'P 1'
#
loop_
_entity.id
_entity.type
_entity.pdbx_description
1 polymer ?
#
loop_
_entity_poly.entity_id
_entity_poly.type
_entity_poly.pdbx_seq_one_letter_code
_entity_poly.pdbx_strand_id
1 'polypeptide(L)'
;MASEQKAAPKIGIVDIQKLVSQTPSVLALRQERQQQNVALQQWVNAVNAQIAQELNQANRNRMTQQYQLELNQRQQAIQAAYAQKVQSIDAELSKMIADVAKKEKLEYVFAKGIVVYGGTDITDKIADAMKK
;
A
#
# COMPACT_ATOMS: atom_id res chain seq x y z
N MET A 1 1.75 -45.96 21.66
CA MET A 1 0.74 -46.04 20.59
C MET A 1 1.17 -45.22 19.42
N ALA A 2 1.25 -45.84 18.29
CA ALA A 2 1.60 -45.13 17.04
C ALA A 2 0.61 -44.03 16.69
N SER A 3 -0.61 -44.14 17.22
CA SER A 3 -1.68 -43.17 17.01
C SER A 3 -1.36 -41.76 17.54
N GLU A 4 -0.37 -41.64 18.41
CA GLU A 4 0.02 -40.34 18.92
C GLU A 4 1.01 -39.60 18.04
N GLN A 5 1.45 -40.19 16.96
CA GLN A 5 2.26 -39.46 15.98
C GLN A 5 1.39 -38.41 15.27
N LYS A 6 1.54 -37.18 15.68
CA LYS A 6 0.89 -36.07 14.97
C LYS A 6 1.60 -35.88 13.64
N ALA A 7 0.81 -35.67 12.59
CA ALA A 7 1.39 -35.26 11.33
C ALA A 7 2.20 -33.97 11.53
N ALA A 8 3.31 -33.87 10.85
CA ALA A 8 4.08 -32.62 10.87
C ALA A 8 3.18 -31.45 10.47
N PRO A 9 3.34 -30.28 11.12
CA PRO A 9 2.55 -29.11 10.73
C PRO A 9 2.72 -28.80 9.25
N LYS A 10 1.62 -28.50 8.61
CA LYS A 10 1.66 -28.01 7.22
C LYS A 10 1.98 -26.53 7.25
N ILE A 11 3.03 -26.16 6.57
CA ILE A 11 3.53 -24.79 6.55
C ILE A 11 3.41 -24.23 5.16
N GLY A 12 2.79 -23.07 5.05
CA GLY A 12 2.73 -22.30 3.81
C GLY A 12 3.82 -21.25 3.77
N ILE A 13 4.22 -20.87 2.58
CA ILE A 13 5.22 -19.83 2.34
C ILE A 13 4.62 -18.80 1.41
N VAL A 14 4.84 -17.52 1.72
CA VAL A 14 4.38 -16.40 0.89
C VAL A 14 5.56 -15.50 0.55
N ASP A 15 5.75 -15.26 -0.74
CA ASP A 15 6.64 -14.21 -1.23
C ASP A 15 5.88 -12.89 -1.17
N ILE A 16 6.11 -12.13 -0.10
CA ILE A 16 5.37 -10.89 0.17
C ILE A 16 5.58 -9.87 -0.95
N GLN A 17 6.81 -9.71 -1.43
CA GLN A 17 7.10 -8.73 -2.49
C GLN A 17 6.38 -9.08 -3.79
N LYS A 18 6.40 -10.36 -4.15
CA LYS A 18 5.69 -10.83 -5.34
C LYS A 18 4.18 -10.64 -5.19
N LEU A 19 3.64 -11.01 -4.01
CA LEU A 19 2.21 -10.85 -3.73
C LEU A 19 1.78 -9.39 -3.81
N VAL A 20 2.53 -8.50 -3.18
CA VAL A 20 2.26 -7.06 -3.20
C VAL A 20 2.27 -6.52 -4.62
N SER A 21 3.25 -6.94 -5.44
CA SER A 21 3.34 -6.47 -6.83
C SER A 21 2.19 -6.95 -7.72
N GLN A 22 1.48 -8.01 -7.31
CA GLN A 22 0.36 -8.57 -8.07
C GLN A 22 -1.00 -8.17 -7.51
N THR A 23 -1.04 -7.49 -6.38
CA THR A 23 -2.30 -7.13 -5.71
C THR A 23 -2.95 -5.95 -6.42
N PRO A 24 -4.21 -6.08 -6.89
CA PRO A 24 -4.89 -4.98 -7.59
C PRO A 24 -4.98 -3.70 -6.75
N SER A 25 -5.25 -3.81 -5.46
CA SER A 25 -5.32 -2.64 -4.57
C SER A 25 -4.00 -1.88 -4.49
N VAL A 26 -2.87 -2.59 -4.51
CA VAL A 26 -1.54 -1.97 -4.49
C VAL A 26 -1.26 -1.26 -5.81
N LEU A 27 -1.61 -1.89 -6.94
CA LEU A 27 -1.45 -1.27 -8.26
C LEU A 27 -2.30 -0.01 -8.37
N ALA A 28 -3.54 -0.06 -7.89
CA ALA A 28 -4.44 1.09 -7.88
C ALA A 28 -3.89 2.21 -6.99
N LEU A 29 -3.31 1.87 -5.84
CA LEU A 29 -2.72 2.85 -4.93
C LEU A 29 -1.52 3.56 -5.55
N ARG A 30 -0.66 2.82 -6.25
CA ARG A 30 0.49 3.41 -6.95
C ARG A 30 0.04 4.38 -8.03
N GLN A 31 -0.97 4.00 -8.80
CA GLN A 31 -1.51 4.84 -9.85
C GLN A 31 -2.14 6.10 -9.28
N GLU A 32 -2.92 5.97 -8.22
CA GLU A 32 -3.54 7.10 -7.54
C GLU A 32 -2.49 8.06 -6.99
N ARG A 33 -1.43 7.53 -6.38
CA ARG A 33 -0.34 8.36 -5.85
C ARG A 33 0.36 9.15 -6.96
N GLN A 34 0.58 8.52 -8.11
CA GLN A 34 1.16 9.19 -9.26
C GLN A 34 0.26 10.33 -9.74
N GLN A 35 -1.05 10.08 -9.83
CA GLN A 35 -2.02 11.11 -10.22
C GLN A 35 -2.05 12.26 -9.22
N GLN A 36 -1.99 11.95 -7.93
CA GLN A 36 -1.96 12.98 -6.88
C GLN A 36 -0.69 13.82 -6.96
N ASN A 37 0.46 13.21 -7.22
CA ASN A 37 1.72 13.93 -7.37
C ASN A 37 1.67 14.87 -8.56
N VAL A 38 1.12 14.43 -9.69
CA VAL A 38 0.96 15.26 -10.89
C VAL A 38 0.02 16.42 -10.60
N ALA A 39 -1.13 16.16 -9.97
CA ALA A 39 -2.10 17.18 -9.63
C ALA A 39 -1.51 18.22 -8.67
N LEU A 40 -0.77 17.78 -7.67
CA LEU A 40 -0.10 18.68 -6.72
C LEU A 40 0.91 19.56 -7.44
N GLN A 41 1.71 18.99 -8.34
CA GLN A 41 2.71 19.76 -9.09
C GLN A 41 2.05 20.78 -10.00
N GLN A 42 0.95 20.44 -10.66
CA GLN A 42 0.20 21.37 -11.48
C GLN A 42 -0.36 22.52 -10.64
N TRP A 43 -0.89 22.23 -9.46
CA TRP A 43 -1.39 23.25 -8.55
C TRP A 43 -0.26 24.16 -8.08
N VAL A 44 0.91 23.60 -7.71
CA VAL A 44 2.08 24.37 -7.31
C VAL A 44 2.51 25.33 -8.43
N ASN A 45 2.59 24.83 -9.65
CA ASN A 45 3.00 25.64 -10.79
C ASN A 45 2.00 26.78 -11.05
N ALA A 46 0.70 26.49 -10.96
CA ALA A 46 -0.34 27.49 -11.18
C ALA A 46 -0.30 28.60 -10.12
N VAL A 47 -0.14 28.24 -8.85
CA VAL A 47 -0.07 29.23 -7.77
C VAL A 47 1.20 30.07 -7.88
N ASN A 48 2.33 29.46 -8.19
CA ASN A 48 3.58 30.19 -8.36
C ASN A 48 3.48 31.20 -9.51
N ALA A 49 2.80 30.82 -10.61
CA ALA A 49 2.57 31.74 -11.73
C ALA A 49 1.69 32.92 -11.31
N GLN A 50 0.64 32.68 -10.52
CA GLN A 50 -0.23 33.74 -10.03
C GLN A 50 0.52 34.71 -9.10
N ILE A 51 1.35 34.16 -8.20
CA ILE A 51 2.16 34.98 -7.29
C ILE A 51 3.15 35.84 -8.08
N ALA A 52 3.78 35.25 -9.11
CA ALA A 52 4.74 35.96 -9.93
C ALA A 52 4.13 37.13 -10.71
N GLN A 53 2.83 37.03 -11.04
CA GLN A 53 2.12 38.09 -11.78
C GLN A 53 1.59 39.19 -10.87
N GLU A 54 1.57 38.98 -9.56
CA GLU A 54 1.04 39.97 -8.61
C GLU A 54 2.07 41.08 -8.42
N LEU A 55 1.67 42.32 -8.75
CA LEU A 55 2.54 43.48 -8.68
C LEU A 55 2.58 44.12 -7.29
N ASN A 56 1.53 43.96 -6.50
CA ASN A 56 1.45 44.54 -5.16
C ASN A 56 2.19 43.65 -4.15
N GLN A 57 3.19 44.23 -3.48
CA GLN A 57 4.05 43.46 -2.57
C GLN A 57 3.27 42.89 -1.39
N ALA A 58 2.32 43.66 -0.82
CA ALA A 58 1.52 43.19 0.32
C ALA A 58 0.63 42.02 -0.09
N ASN A 59 0.02 42.09 -1.28
CA ASN A 59 -0.78 40.99 -1.82
C ASN A 59 0.08 39.77 -2.11
N ARG A 60 1.27 39.98 -2.66
CA ARG A 60 2.20 38.87 -2.95
C ARG A 60 2.60 38.14 -1.67
N ASN A 61 2.89 38.90 -0.63
CA ASN A 61 3.23 38.29 0.68
C ASN A 61 2.07 37.49 1.24
N ARG A 62 0.86 37.97 1.14
CA ARG A 62 -0.35 37.28 1.60
C ARG A 62 -0.55 35.99 0.81
N MET A 63 -0.42 36.07 -0.51
CA MET A 63 -0.57 34.90 -1.40
C MET A 63 0.48 33.83 -1.09
N THR A 64 1.72 34.25 -0.81
CA THR A 64 2.79 33.33 -0.45
C THR A 64 2.49 32.60 0.86
N GLN A 65 2.00 33.33 1.87
CA GLN A 65 1.63 32.73 3.16
C GLN A 65 0.48 31.73 2.99
N GLN A 66 -0.56 32.12 2.23
CA GLN A 66 -1.68 31.21 1.96
C GLN A 66 -1.25 29.97 1.19
N TYR A 67 -0.36 30.16 0.21
CA TYR A 67 0.19 29.05 -0.56
C TYR A 67 0.93 28.05 0.32
N GLN A 68 1.81 28.55 1.20
CA GLN A 68 2.57 27.67 2.10
C GLN A 68 1.66 26.87 3.04
N LEU A 69 0.64 27.54 3.59
CA LEU A 69 -0.32 26.90 4.47
C LEU A 69 -1.11 25.82 3.73
N GLU A 70 -1.62 26.15 2.55
CA GLU A 70 -2.40 25.22 1.74
C GLU A 70 -1.56 24.06 1.23
N LEU A 71 -0.32 24.30 0.82
CA LEU A 71 0.61 23.26 0.39
C LEU A 71 0.82 22.24 1.52
N ASN A 72 1.07 22.73 2.73
CA ASN A 72 1.24 21.87 3.90
C ASN A 72 -0.01 21.02 4.14
N GLN A 73 -1.19 21.64 4.08
CA GLN A 73 -2.46 20.93 4.28
C GLN A 73 -2.66 19.87 3.21
N ARG A 74 -2.35 20.18 1.95
CA ARG A 74 -2.50 19.21 0.85
C ARG A 74 -1.55 18.04 1.00
N GLN A 75 -0.30 18.30 1.38
CA GLN A 75 0.68 17.24 1.61
C GLN A 75 0.28 16.34 2.77
N GLN A 76 -0.20 16.92 3.87
CA GLN A 76 -0.66 16.16 5.02
C GLN A 76 -1.87 15.29 4.67
N ALA A 77 -2.82 15.84 3.89
CA ALA A 77 -4.00 15.09 3.47
C ALA A 77 -3.62 13.91 2.57
N ILE A 78 -2.67 14.10 1.67
CA ILE A 78 -2.18 13.03 0.79
C ILE A 78 -1.52 11.93 1.62
N GLN A 79 -0.67 12.30 2.57
CA GLN A 79 0.01 11.33 3.44
C GLN A 79 -0.97 10.56 4.31
N ALA A 80 -1.96 11.25 4.89
CA ALA A 80 -2.96 10.61 5.74
C ALA A 80 -3.81 9.62 4.95
N ALA A 81 -4.24 10.01 3.75
CA ALA A 81 -5.01 9.12 2.87
C ALA A 81 -4.19 7.90 2.45
N TYR A 82 -2.91 8.10 2.15
CA TYR A 82 -2.00 7.00 1.80
C TYR A 82 -1.84 6.02 2.96
N ALA A 83 -1.59 6.53 4.16
CA ALA A 83 -1.43 5.68 5.35
C ALA A 83 -2.69 4.86 5.63
N GLN A 84 -3.86 5.46 5.48
CA GLN A 84 -5.13 4.77 5.67
C GLN A 84 -5.32 3.65 4.65
N LYS A 85 -4.97 3.89 3.39
CA LYS A 85 -5.07 2.88 2.34
C LYS A 85 -4.07 1.74 2.54
N VAL A 86 -2.86 2.04 3.00
CA VAL A 86 -1.88 1.02 3.35
C VAL A 86 -2.41 0.12 4.45
N GLN A 87 -3.04 0.68 5.49
CA GLN A 87 -3.65 -0.12 6.55
C GLN A 87 -4.76 -1.02 6.01
N SER A 88 -5.59 -0.51 5.12
CA SER A 88 -6.67 -1.29 4.50
C SER A 88 -6.11 -2.44 3.66
N ILE A 89 -5.05 -2.19 2.92
CA ILE A 89 -4.40 -3.21 2.10
C ILE A 89 -3.75 -4.28 2.98
N ASP A 90 -3.08 -3.87 4.07
CA ASP A 90 -2.50 -4.83 5.02
C ASP A 90 -3.57 -5.74 5.61
N ALA A 91 -4.72 -5.17 5.99
CA ALA A 91 -5.83 -5.96 6.53
C ALA A 91 -6.39 -6.92 5.47
N GLU A 92 -6.54 -6.46 4.23
CA GLU A 92 -6.99 -7.28 3.12
C GLU A 92 -6.03 -8.44 2.85
N LEU A 93 -4.72 -8.15 2.80
CA LEU A 93 -3.70 -9.18 2.58
C LEU A 93 -3.70 -10.21 3.71
N SER A 94 -3.75 -9.75 4.96
CA SER A 94 -3.78 -10.66 6.12
C SER A 94 -4.99 -11.57 6.08
N LYS A 95 -6.15 -11.01 5.74
CA LYS A 95 -7.38 -11.80 5.63
C LYS A 95 -7.27 -12.84 4.52
N MET A 96 -6.77 -12.46 3.35
CA MET A 96 -6.66 -13.37 2.22
C MET A 96 -5.63 -14.46 2.48
N ILE A 97 -4.53 -14.13 3.13
CA ILE A 97 -3.55 -15.13 3.55
C ILE A 97 -4.19 -16.14 4.49
N ALA A 98 -4.94 -15.67 5.49
CA ALA A 98 -5.63 -16.55 6.43
C ALA A 98 -6.68 -17.43 5.74
N ASP A 99 -7.46 -16.85 4.83
CA ASP A 99 -8.50 -17.58 4.10
C ASP A 99 -7.89 -18.69 3.23
N VAL A 100 -6.82 -18.39 2.49
CA VAL A 100 -6.13 -19.38 1.67
C VAL A 100 -5.49 -20.45 2.54
N ALA A 101 -4.86 -20.06 3.66
CA ALA A 101 -4.26 -21.01 4.60
C ALA A 101 -5.30 -21.99 5.12
N LYS A 102 -6.48 -21.52 5.49
CA LYS A 102 -7.57 -22.40 5.96
C LYS A 102 -8.03 -23.33 4.84
N LYS A 103 -8.19 -22.82 3.65
CA LYS A 103 -8.61 -23.62 2.49
C LYS A 103 -7.60 -24.71 2.17
N GLU A 104 -6.32 -24.41 2.29
CA GLU A 104 -5.23 -25.36 2.02
C GLU A 104 -4.87 -26.18 3.26
N LYS A 105 -5.57 -26.00 4.37
CA LYS A 105 -5.35 -26.73 5.64
C LYS A 105 -3.93 -26.54 6.17
N LEU A 106 -3.41 -25.33 6.06
CA LEU A 106 -2.10 -24.96 6.58
C LEU A 106 -2.23 -24.47 8.03
N GLU A 107 -1.28 -24.87 8.87
CA GLU A 107 -1.24 -24.45 10.27
C GLU A 107 -0.48 -23.14 10.44
N TYR A 108 0.54 -22.93 9.63
CA TYR A 108 1.40 -21.74 9.70
C TYR A 108 1.67 -21.23 8.30
N VAL A 109 1.84 -19.92 8.18
CA VAL A 109 2.30 -19.27 6.95
C VAL A 109 3.44 -18.33 7.31
N PHE A 110 4.58 -18.50 6.65
CA PHE A 110 5.76 -17.69 6.87
C PHE A 110 6.13 -16.92 5.61
N ALA A 111 6.75 -15.75 5.79
CA ALA A 111 7.33 -15.02 4.68
C ALA A 111 8.52 -15.77 4.09
N LYS A 112 8.63 -15.79 2.79
CA LYS A 112 9.67 -16.54 2.07
C LYS A 112 11.09 -16.16 2.54
N GLY A 113 11.29 -14.88 2.87
CA GLY A 113 12.60 -14.37 3.26
C GLY A 113 13.16 -14.97 4.56
N ILE A 114 12.31 -15.56 5.41
CA ILE A 114 12.74 -16.17 6.66
C ILE A 114 12.77 -17.70 6.60
N VAL A 115 12.39 -18.30 5.47
CA VAL A 115 12.36 -19.76 5.31
C VAL A 115 13.51 -20.17 4.42
N VAL A 116 14.39 -21.01 4.97
CA VAL A 116 15.56 -21.51 4.25
C VAL A 116 15.21 -22.70 3.37
N TYR A 117 14.32 -23.57 3.88
CA TYR A 117 13.95 -24.80 3.17
C TYR A 117 12.59 -25.30 3.64
N GLY A 118 11.84 -25.87 2.71
CA GLY A 118 10.57 -26.53 3.00
C GLY A 118 9.36 -25.62 2.89
N GLY A 119 8.19 -26.21 3.11
CA GLY A 119 6.91 -25.53 3.05
C GLY A 119 6.31 -25.53 1.65
N THR A 120 5.05 -25.07 1.58
CA THR A 120 4.29 -24.98 0.33
C THR A 120 4.10 -23.52 -0.04
N ASP A 121 4.56 -23.12 -1.21
CA ASP A 121 4.40 -21.74 -1.69
C ASP A 121 2.95 -21.53 -2.13
N ILE A 122 2.25 -20.61 -1.46
CA ILE A 122 0.85 -20.29 -1.75
C ILE A 122 0.68 -18.88 -2.32
N THR A 123 1.78 -18.25 -2.73
CA THR A 123 1.76 -16.87 -3.23
C THR A 123 0.76 -16.69 -4.36
N ASP A 124 0.82 -17.54 -5.39
CA ASP A 124 -0.05 -17.42 -6.56
C ASP A 124 -1.51 -17.70 -6.21
N LYS A 125 -1.78 -18.61 -5.27
CA LYS A 125 -3.14 -18.89 -4.82
C LYS A 125 -3.77 -17.69 -4.12
N ILE A 126 -2.97 -16.98 -3.31
CA ILE A 126 -3.44 -15.74 -2.66
C ILE A 126 -3.67 -14.65 -3.70
N ALA A 127 -2.74 -14.46 -4.62
CA ALA A 127 -2.86 -13.45 -5.67
C ALA A 127 -4.10 -13.70 -6.53
N ASP A 128 -4.38 -14.93 -6.89
CA ASP A 128 -5.56 -15.29 -7.68
C ASP A 128 -6.85 -15.04 -6.90
N ALA A 129 -6.86 -15.35 -5.61
CA ALA A 129 -8.02 -15.09 -4.75
C ALA A 129 -8.31 -13.59 -4.63
N MET A 130 -7.30 -12.76 -4.61
CA MET A 130 -7.46 -11.31 -4.50
C MET A 130 -7.98 -10.66 -5.79
N LYS A 131 -7.80 -11.33 -6.94
CA LYS A 131 -8.29 -10.82 -8.23
C LYS A 131 -9.77 -11.07 -8.45
N LYS A 132 -10.41 -11.89 -7.62
CA LYS A 132 -11.82 -12.25 -7.77
C LYS A 132 -12.76 -11.26 -7.10
#